data_65a85ed32ba71aa8035a9ce3176552b5
#
_entry.id   65a85ed32ba71aa8035a9ce3176552b5
#
_cell.length_a   1.000
_cell.length_b   1.000
_cell.length_c   1.000
_cell.angle_alpha   90.00
_cell.angle_beta   90.00
_cell.angle_gamma   90.00
#
_symmetry.space_group_name_H-M   'P 1'
#
loop_
_entity.id
_entity.type
_entity.pdbx_description
1 polymer ?
#
loop_
_entity_poly.entity_id
_entity_poly.type
_entity_poly.pdbx_seq_one_letter_code
_entity_poly.pdbx_strand_id
1 'polypeptide(L)'
;MEFLVHVHDLSYQYEDGTKALDGVNFYLFPGETVALFGANGSGKTTFASHLNGLLQGNGRVDVCGLRVAKDTLAAVRSKVGMVFQDSDEQLFMPTVLEDVAFGPLNLGMSRVDAIVKATWALKEVGMEHALDRAPYHLSAGEKKRVALAGVLAMNPEILVLDEPTTYLDPPGRRNLVELLQRLPQAKLIVTHDVQFALALATRAVFFENGKAIADGNVGEIVRQFDWNVSYSTLPEVHRRT
;
A
#
# COMPACT_ATOMS: atom_id res chain seq x y z
N MET A 1 4.52 4.45 -23.84
CA MET A 1 4.01 3.59 -22.76
C MET A 1 2.95 4.38 -22.01
N GLU A 2 1.81 3.75 -21.74
CA GLU A 2 0.71 4.41 -21.03
C GLU A 2 0.93 4.22 -19.51
N PHE A 3 0.79 5.29 -18.74
CA PHE A 3 0.89 5.22 -17.27
C PHE A 3 -0.36 4.57 -16.69
N LEU A 4 -0.20 3.75 -15.65
CA LEU A 4 -1.32 3.34 -14.80
C LEU A 4 -1.68 4.43 -13.78
N VAL A 5 -0.66 5.17 -13.29
CA VAL A 5 -0.88 6.36 -12.44
C VAL A 5 -0.11 7.51 -13.04
N HIS A 6 -0.76 8.66 -13.13
CA HIS A 6 -0.12 9.93 -13.47
C HIS A 6 -0.63 11.02 -12.54
N VAL A 7 0.27 11.61 -11.76
CA VAL A 7 -0.02 12.69 -10.82
C VAL A 7 0.74 13.94 -11.25
N HIS A 8 0.04 15.05 -11.34
CA HIS A 8 0.62 16.33 -11.73
C HIS A 8 0.24 17.42 -10.73
N ASP A 9 1.24 18.05 -10.14
CA ASP A 9 1.16 19.21 -9.23
C ASP A 9 0.17 18.99 -8.07
N LEU A 10 0.19 17.78 -7.47
CA LEU A 10 -0.72 17.44 -6.39
C LEU A 10 -0.32 18.13 -5.08
N SER A 11 -1.22 18.96 -4.57
CA SER A 11 -1.08 19.64 -3.28
C SER A 11 -2.30 19.36 -2.41
N TYR A 12 -2.08 19.18 -1.10
CA TYR A 12 -3.14 18.91 -0.14
C TYR A 12 -2.85 19.51 1.22
N GLN A 13 -3.88 20.09 1.83
CA GLN A 13 -3.86 20.64 3.18
C GLN A 13 -5.03 20.08 3.96
N TYR A 14 -4.77 19.59 5.17
CA TYR A 14 -5.81 19.16 6.11
C TYR A 14 -6.61 20.34 6.66
N GLU A 15 -7.76 20.08 7.25
CA GLU A 15 -8.65 21.11 7.82
C GLU A 15 -7.99 21.91 8.96
N ASP A 16 -7.05 21.30 9.67
CA ASP A 16 -6.25 21.94 10.73
C ASP A 16 -5.16 22.89 10.22
N GLY A 17 -5.05 23.04 8.89
CA GLY A 17 -4.04 23.87 8.24
C GLY A 17 -2.71 23.17 7.93
N THR A 18 -2.54 21.90 8.31
CA THR A 18 -1.33 21.13 8.03
C THR A 18 -1.19 20.87 6.53
N LYS A 19 -0.18 21.42 5.88
CA LYS A 19 0.15 21.18 4.48
C LYS A 19 0.86 19.83 4.37
N ALA A 20 0.15 18.82 3.85
CA ALA A 20 0.64 17.45 3.76
C ALA A 20 1.29 17.12 2.41
N LEU A 21 0.87 17.78 1.33
CA LEU A 21 1.47 17.64 -0.01
C LEU A 21 1.65 19.01 -0.65
N ASP A 22 2.76 19.18 -1.40
CA ASP A 22 3.17 20.43 -2.02
C ASP A 22 3.76 20.21 -3.42
N GLY A 23 2.90 20.21 -4.45
CA GLY A 23 3.30 20.12 -5.84
C GLY A 23 3.89 18.76 -6.24
N VAL A 24 3.35 17.65 -5.73
CA VAL A 24 3.86 16.30 -6.00
C VAL A 24 3.56 15.91 -7.43
N ASN A 25 4.60 15.46 -8.16
CA ASN A 25 4.50 14.82 -9.45
C ASN A 25 4.94 13.37 -9.33
N PHE A 26 4.20 12.43 -9.96
CA PHE A 26 4.49 11.00 -9.87
C PHE A 26 3.89 10.25 -11.05
N TYR A 27 4.50 9.14 -11.41
CA TYR A 27 3.97 8.20 -12.40
C TYR A 27 4.25 6.75 -11.97
N LEU A 28 3.39 5.82 -12.43
CA LEU A 28 3.54 4.37 -12.23
C LEU A 28 3.21 3.65 -13.53
N PHE A 29 4.09 2.74 -13.95
CA PHE A 29 3.90 1.93 -15.14
C PHE A 29 3.26 0.57 -14.83
N PRO A 30 2.63 -0.09 -15.83
CA PRO A 30 2.15 -1.46 -15.70
C PRO A 30 3.25 -2.42 -15.21
N GLY A 31 2.93 -3.22 -14.18
CA GLY A 31 3.84 -4.20 -13.59
C GLY A 31 5.01 -3.62 -12.79
N GLU A 32 5.16 -2.30 -12.74
CA GLU A 32 6.20 -1.65 -11.96
C GLU A 32 5.93 -1.76 -10.46
N THR A 33 7.00 -1.90 -9.66
CA THR A 33 6.94 -1.76 -8.21
C THR A 33 7.79 -0.56 -7.79
N VAL A 34 7.15 0.40 -7.10
CA VAL A 34 7.79 1.62 -6.60
C VAL A 34 7.69 1.67 -5.07
N ALA A 35 8.82 1.92 -4.41
CA ALA A 35 8.85 2.17 -2.97
C ALA A 35 8.76 3.68 -2.67
N LEU A 36 7.97 4.06 -1.67
CA LEU A 36 7.97 5.42 -1.12
C LEU A 36 8.71 5.43 0.22
N PHE A 37 9.81 6.16 0.28
CA PHE A 37 10.58 6.42 1.49
C PHE A 37 10.37 7.83 2.02
N GLY A 38 10.79 8.06 3.25
CA GLY A 38 10.75 9.36 3.93
C GLY A 38 10.29 9.24 5.38
N ALA A 39 10.56 10.24 6.20
CA ALA A 39 10.19 10.28 7.61
C ALA A 39 8.67 10.17 7.83
N ASN A 40 8.27 9.81 9.06
CA ASN A 40 6.86 9.87 9.45
C ASN A 40 6.36 11.32 9.31
N GLY A 41 5.14 11.49 8.79
CA GLY A 41 4.59 12.82 8.50
C GLY A 41 5.11 13.48 7.21
N SER A 42 5.95 12.82 6.40
CA SER A 42 6.45 13.41 5.14
C SER A 42 5.42 13.45 4.00
N GLY A 43 4.22 12.89 4.18
CA GLY A 43 3.12 12.93 3.21
C GLY A 43 2.88 11.64 2.42
N LYS A 44 3.61 10.55 2.65
CA LYS A 44 3.51 9.28 1.89
C LYS A 44 2.12 8.65 1.93
N THR A 45 1.57 8.40 3.12
CA THR A 45 0.21 7.86 3.30
C THR A 45 -0.86 8.80 2.74
N THR A 46 -0.68 10.11 2.94
CA THR A 46 -1.56 11.13 2.34
C THR A 46 -1.53 11.05 0.82
N PHE A 47 -0.34 10.95 0.22
CA PHE A 47 -0.19 10.75 -1.22
C PHE A 47 -0.87 9.47 -1.70
N ALA A 48 -0.60 8.34 -1.05
CA ALA A 48 -1.21 7.04 -1.36
C ALA A 48 -2.75 7.09 -1.33
N SER A 49 -3.33 7.82 -0.36
CA SER A 49 -4.79 8.00 -0.21
C SER A 49 -5.45 8.81 -1.33
N HIS A 50 -4.68 9.57 -2.11
CA HIS A 50 -5.20 10.27 -3.29
C HIS A 50 -5.40 9.33 -4.49
N LEU A 51 -4.66 8.22 -4.56
CA LEU A 51 -4.72 7.30 -5.71
C LEU A 51 -6.03 6.52 -5.79
N ASN A 52 -6.69 6.26 -4.66
CA ASN A 52 -8.02 5.62 -4.60
C ASN A 52 -9.16 6.61 -4.29
N GLY A 53 -8.84 7.92 -4.24
CA GLY A 53 -9.81 8.98 -3.98
C GLY A 53 -10.38 8.98 -2.56
N LEU A 54 -9.67 8.45 -1.55
CA LEU A 54 -10.00 8.69 -0.14
C LEU A 54 -9.77 10.15 0.23
N LEU A 55 -8.72 10.76 -0.32
CA LEU A 55 -8.47 12.19 -0.23
C LEU A 55 -8.51 12.81 -1.62
N GLN A 56 -8.89 14.08 -1.70
CA GLN A 56 -8.90 14.86 -2.93
C GLN A 56 -8.24 16.22 -2.65
N GLY A 57 -7.17 16.51 -3.39
CA GLY A 57 -6.40 17.75 -3.29
C GLY A 57 -6.49 18.60 -4.56
N ASN A 58 -5.68 19.64 -4.60
CA ASN A 58 -5.45 20.44 -5.81
C ASN A 58 -4.45 19.72 -6.72
N GLY A 59 -4.53 19.95 -8.03
CA GLY A 59 -3.72 19.27 -9.02
C GLY A 59 -4.51 18.21 -9.79
N ARG A 60 -3.80 17.26 -10.40
CA ARG A 60 -4.42 16.22 -11.22
C ARG A 60 -3.90 14.84 -10.82
N VAL A 61 -4.81 13.90 -10.63
CA VAL A 61 -4.53 12.48 -10.40
C VAL A 61 -5.32 11.69 -11.43
N ASP A 62 -4.63 10.96 -12.30
CA ASP A 62 -5.20 10.03 -13.26
C ASP A 62 -4.77 8.61 -12.91
N VAL A 63 -5.72 7.67 -12.92
CA VAL A 63 -5.52 6.26 -12.60
C VAL A 63 -6.17 5.40 -13.67
N CYS A 64 -5.39 4.55 -14.34
CA CYS A 64 -5.86 3.70 -15.44
C CYS A 64 -6.68 4.47 -16.50
N GLY A 65 -6.21 5.68 -16.87
CA GLY A 65 -6.89 6.57 -17.81
C GLY A 65 -8.10 7.33 -17.26
N LEU A 66 -8.47 7.11 -15.99
CA LEU A 66 -9.58 7.81 -15.34
C LEU A 66 -9.03 8.92 -14.44
N ARG A 67 -9.58 10.13 -14.56
CA ARG A 67 -9.30 11.19 -13.59
C ARG A 67 -9.98 10.82 -12.26
N VAL A 68 -9.23 10.91 -11.14
CA VAL A 68 -9.79 10.73 -9.79
C VAL A 68 -10.68 11.93 -9.47
N ALA A 69 -12.00 11.72 -9.52
CA ALA A 69 -13.03 12.73 -9.28
C ALA A 69 -14.28 12.04 -8.70
N LYS A 70 -15.18 12.81 -8.10
CA LYS A 70 -16.33 12.28 -7.38
C LYS A 70 -17.19 11.30 -8.20
N ASP A 71 -17.35 11.54 -9.47
CA ASP A 71 -18.14 10.74 -10.43
C ASP A 71 -17.40 9.46 -10.91
N THR A 72 -16.08 9.41 -10.79
CA THR A 72 -15.25 8.25 -11.21
C THR A 72 -14.77 7.38 -10.06
N LEU A 73 -15.04 7.74 -8.79
CA LEU A 73 -14.50 7.04 -7.61
C LEU A 73 -14.78 5.53 -7.60
N ALA A 74 -15.99 5.12 -7.99
CA ALA A 74 -16.33 3.69 -8.01
C ALA A 74 -15.44 2.92 -9.01
N ALA A 75 -15.24 3.47 -10.21
CA ALA A 75 -14.38 2.88 -11.23
C ALA A 75 -12.91 2.92 -10.83
N VAL A 76 -12.41 4.02 -10.22
CA VAL A 76 -11.04 4.11 -9.69
C VAL A 76 -10.80 3.09 -8.59
N ARG A 77 -11.72 2.96 -7.63
CA ARG A 77 -11.59 2.00 -6.51
C ARG A 77 -11.64 0.53 -6.94
N SER A 78 -12.24 0.22 -8.08
CA SER A 78 -12.13 -1.13 -8.66
C SER A 78 -10.74 -1.42 -9.25
N LYS A 79 -9.95 -0.38 -9.58
CA LYS A 79 -8.62 -0.48 -10.18
C LYS A 79 -7.49 -0.41 -9.15
N VAL A 80 -7.71 0.27 -8.02
CA VAL A 80 -6.71 0.48 -6.97
C VAL A 80 -7.13 -0.23 -5.69
N GLY A 81 -6.44 -1.31 -5.39
CA GLY A 81 -6.58 -1.98 -4.11
C GLY A 81 -5.61 -1.41 -3.08
N MET A 82 -6.12 -0.98 -1.92
CA MET A 82 -5.31 -0.39 -0.86
C MET A 82 -5.33 -1.27 0.40
N VAL A 83 -4.15 -1.58 0.91
CA VAL A 83 -3.96 -2.22 2.22
C VAL A 83 -3.43 -1.16 3.18
N PHE A 84 -4.21 -0.85 4.21
CA PHE A 84 -3.86 0.15 5.21
C PHE A 84 -2.80 -0.36 6.20
N GLN A 85 -2.11 0.58 6.84
CA GLN A 85 -1.13 0.26 7.88
C GLN A 85 -1.79 -0.49 9.04
N ASP A 86 -2.94 -0.03 9.52
CA ASP A 86 -3.76 -0.73 10.52
C ASP A 86 -4.83 -1.58 9.84
N SER A 87 -4.73 -2.90 9.99
CA SER A 87 -5.71 -3.82 9.42
C SER A 87 -7.05 -3.82 10.16
N ASP A 88 -7.13 -3.31 11.40
CA ASP A 88 -8.38 -3.18 12.13
C ASP A 88 -9.30 -2.11 11.51
N GLU A 89 -8.74 -1.14 10.78
CA GLU A 89 -9.52 -0.18 10.00
C GLU A 89 -10.19 -0.79 8.75
N GLN A 90 -9.75 -1.99 8.36
CA GLN A 90 -10.17 -2.64 7.11
C GLN A 90 -11.07 -3.86 7.34
N LEU A 91 -10.99 -4.50 8.52
CA LEU A 91 -11.70 -5.75 8.83
C LEU A 91 -12.84 -5.46 9.82
N PHE A 92 -14.10 -5.66 9.39
CA PHE A 92 -15.28 -5.27 10.14
C PHE A 92 -16.45 -6.24 10.04
N MET A 93 -16.37 -7.28 9.21
CA MET A 93 -17.43 -8.27 9.03
C MET A 93 -17.37 -9.37 10.13
N PRO A 94 -18.47 -10.10 10.36
CA PRO A 94 -18.53 -11.16 11.36
C PRO A 94 -17.52 -12.29 11.13
N THR A 95 -17.21 -12.63 9.88
CA THR A 95 -16.27 -13.69 9.50
C THR A 95 -15.25 -13.21 8.48
N VAL A 96 -14.07 -13.87 8.47
CA VAL A 96 -13.00 -13.63 7.51
C VAL A 96 -13.48 -13.79 6.06
N LEU A 97 -14.28 -14.81 5.78
CA LEU A 97 -14.82 -15.03 4.44
C LEU A 97 -15.72 -13.88 3.99
N GLU A 98 -16.59 -13.38 4.90
CA GLU A 98 -17.46 -12.26 4.60
C GLU A 98 -16.70 -10.96 4.37
N ASP A 99 -15.64 -10.70 5.16
CA ASP A 99 -14.76 -9.54 4.95
C ASP A 99 -14.10 -9.57 3.57
N VAL A 100 -13.52 -10.71 3.20
CA VAL A 100 -12.84 -10.84 1.91
C VAL A 100 -13.82 -10.83 0.73
N ALA A 101 -15.03 -11.34 0.90
CA ALA A 101 -16.08 -11.30 -0.11
C ALA A 101 -16.74 -9.91 -0.26
N PHE A 102 -16.61 -9.03 0.72
CA PHE A 102 -17.26 -7.71 0.74
C PHE A 102 -16.89 -6.83 -0.46
N GLY A 103 -15.61 -6.75 -0.79
CA GLY A 103 -15.13 -5.98 -1.94
C GLY A 103 -15.75 -6.45 -3.26
N PRO A 104 -15.61 -7.74 -3.65
CA PRO A 104 -16.25 -8.32 -4.83
C PRO A 104 -17.76 -8.10 -4.91
N LEU A 105 -18.47 -8.24 -3.78
CA LEU A 105 -19.93 -7.99 -3.72
C LEU A 105 -20.27 -6.53 -4.04
N ASN A 106 -19.51 -5.58 -3.49
CA ASN A 106 -19.69 -4.14 -3.76
C ASN A 106 -19.36 -3.77 -5.22
N LEU A 107 -18.52 -4.55 -5.90
CA LEU A 107 -18.26 -4.43 -7.33
C LEU A 107 -19.36 -5.07 -8.20
N GLY A 108 -20.44 -5.59 -7.59
CA GLY A 108 -21.59 -6.15 -8.29
C GLY A 108 -21.42 -7.63 -8.69
N MET A 109 -20.44 -8.35 -8.14
CA MET A 109 -20.33 -9.80 -8.36
C MET A 109 -21.51 -10.53 -7.70
N SER A 110 -21.88 -11.68 -8.28
CA SER A 110 -22.83 -12.58 -7.62
C SER A 110 -22.25 -13.09 -6.29
N ARG A 111 -23.11 -13.44 -5.33
CA ARG A 111 -22.66 -14.00 -4.05
C ARG A 111 -21.80 -15.26 -4.23
N VAL A 112 -22.14 -16.08 -5.20
CA VAL A 112 -21.40 -17.31 -5.50
C VAL A 112 -20.00 -16.97 -6.01
N ASP A 113 -19.88 -16.07 -6.98
CA ASP A 113 -18.58 -15.67 -7.55
C ASP A 113 -17.72 -14.94 -6.51
N ALA A 114 -18.33 -14.09 -5.69
CA ALA A 114 -17.61 -13.37 -4.60
C ALA A 114 -17.02 -14.36 -3.58
N ILE A 115 -17.76 -15.41 -3.18
CA ILE A 115 -17.25 -16.45 -2.28
C ILE A 115 -16.11 -17.23 -2.93
N VAL A 116 -16.22 -17.58 -4.21
CA VAL A 116 -15.15 -18.27 -4.95
C VAL A 116 -13.88 -17.41 -4.98
N LYS A 117 -14.02 -16.12 -5.29
CA LYS A 117 -12.89 -15.17 -5.31
C LYS A 117 -12.27 -14.99 -3.92
N ALA A 118 -13.10 -14.84 -2.89
CA ALA A 118 -12.65 -14.71 -1.50
C ALA A 118 -11.88 -15.95 -1.03
N THR A 119 -12.42 -17.15 -1.29
CA THR A 119 -11.76 -18.41 -0.94
C THR A 119 -10.42 -18.57 -1.65
N TRP A 120 -10.34 -18.22 -2.94
CA TRP A 120 -9.10 -18.21 -3.69
C TRP A 120 -8.09 -17.24 -3.06
N ALA A 121 -8.50 -15.99 -2.79
CA ALA A 121 -7.62 -14.98 -2.23
C ALA A 121 -7.10 -15.37 -0.83
N LEU A 122 -7.95 -15.95 0.02
CA LEU A 122 -7.54 -16.46 1.34
C LEU A 122 -6.53 -17.58 1.25
N LYS A 123 -6.66 -18.46 0.24
CA LYS A 123 -5.67 -19.50 -0.02
C LYS A 123 -4.32 -18.91 -0.47
N GLU A 124 -4.32 -17.89 -1.34
CA GLU A 124 -3.08 -17.22 -1.79
C GLU A 124 -2.26 -16.63 -0.64
N VAL A 125 -2.94 -16.16 0.42
CA VAL A 125 -2.29 -15.60 1.61
C VAL A 125 -2.12 -16.62 2.76
N GLY A 126 -2.46 -17.90 2.54
CA GLY A 126 -2.33 -18.98 3.54
C GLY A 126 -3.31 -18.86 4.70
N MET A 127 -4.52 -18.33 4.47
CA MET A 127 -5.57 -18.11 5.48
C MET A 127 -6.84 -18.95 5.25
N GLU A 128 -6.78 -19.99 4.42
CA GLU A 128 -7.91 -20.89 4.13
C GLU A 128 -8.46 -21.63 5.35
N HIS A 129 -7.66 -21.75 6.41
CA HIS A 129 -8.06 -22.38 7.68
C HIS A 129 -8.91 -21.46 8.58
N ALA A 130 -9.05 -20.18 8.23
CA ALA A 130 -9.66 -19.16 9.07
C ALA A 130 -10.99 -18.60 8.53
N LEU A 131 -11.55 -19.20 7.48
CA LEU A 131 -12.75 -18.71 6.77
C LEU A 131 -13.92 -18.30 7.70
N ASP A 132 -14.23 -19.15 8.67
CA ASP A 132 -15.36 -18.96 9.60
C ASP A 132 -14.97 -18.25 10.90
N ARG A 133 -13.69 -17.86 11.06
CA ARG A 133 -13.22 -17.14 12.25
C ARG A 133 -13.63 -15.68 12.17
N ALA A 134 -13.91 -15.09 13.33
CA ALA A 134 -14.09 -13.65 13.42
C ALA A 134 -12.72 -12.93 13.34
N PRO A 135 -12.60 -11.81 12.59
CA PRO A 135 -11.33 -11.08 12.42
C PRO A 135 -10.67 -10.65 13.74
N TYR A 136 -11.45 -10.30 14.75
CA TYR A 136 -10.89 -9.90 16.07
C TYR A 136 -10.23 -11.05 16.85
N HIS A 137 -10.38 -12.31 16.43
CA HIS A 137 -9.66 -13.45 16.98
C HIS A 137 -8.32 -13.74 16.28
N LEU A 138 -7.99 -12.96 15.25
CA LEU A 138 -6.75 -13.12 14.49
C LEU A 138 -5.60 -12.34 15.14
N SER A 139 -4.39 -12.88 15.05
CA SER A 139 -3.17 -12.11 15.33
C SER A 139 -3.02 -10.95 14.32
N ALA A 140 -2.24 -9.92 14.66
CA ALA A 140 -2.01 -8.79 13.78
C ALA A 140 -1.44 -9.21 12.40
N GLY A 141 -0.55 -10.21 12.35
CA GLY A 141 -0.03 -10.75 11.10
C GLY A 141 -1.09 -11.51 10.27
N GLU A 142 -2.00 -12.25 10.92
CA GLU A 142 -3.15 -12.88 10.25
C GLU A 142 -4.11 -11.83 9.68
N LYS A 143 -4.44 -10.80 10.47
CA LYS A 143 -5.27 -9.67 10.02
C LYS A 143 -4.68 -8.99 8.77
N LYS A 144 -3.36 -8.76 8.75
CA LYS A 144 -2.67 -8.16 7.58
C LYS A 144 -2.82 -9.05 6.34
N ARG A 145 -2.70 -10.37 6.47
CA ARG A 145 -2.91 -11.31 5.36
C ARG A 145 -4.37 -11.31 4.89
N VAL A 146 -5.33 -11.29 5.81
CA VAL A 146 -6.76 -11.22 5.45
C VAL A 146 -7.09 -9.90 4.76
N ALA A 147 -6.59 -8.76 5.23
CA ALA A 147 -6.76 -7.47 4.58
C ALA A 147 -6.20 -7.48 3.14
N LEU A 148 -5.01 -8.07 2.94
CA LEU A 148 -4.45 -8.26 1.60
C LEU A 148 -5.33 -9.19 0.74
N ALA A 149 -5.89 -10.28 1.29
CA ALA A 149 -6.81 -11.15 0.57
C ALA A 149 -8.07 -10.41 0.12
N GLY A 150 -8.64 -9.53 0.95
CA GLY A 150 -9.78 -8.68 0.59
C GLY A 150 -9.51 -7.81 -0.62
N VAL A 151 -8.31 -7.26 -0.70
CA VAL A 151 -7.86 -6.49 -1.86
C VAL A 151 -7.65 -7.37 -3.09
N LEU A 152 -6.97 -8.51 -2.94
CA LEU A 152 -6.71 -9.44 -4.06
C LEU A 152 -7.98 -10.03 -4.66
N ALA A 153 -9.01 -10.27 -3.84
CA ALA A 153 -10.30 -10.78 -4.30
C ALA A 153 -11.01 -9.85 -5.30
N MET A 154 -10.76 -8.55 -5.23
CA MET A 154 -11.27 -7.55 -6.19
C MET A 154 -10.51 -7.56 -7.52
N ASN A 155 -9.34 -8.21 -7.60
CA ASN A 155 -8.46 -8.26 -8.76
C ASN A 155 -8.10 -6.86 -9.34
N PRO A 156 -7.54 -5.94 -8.53
CA PRO A 156 -7.19 -4.60 -8.96
C PRO A 156 -6.01 -4.62 -9.96
N GLU A 157 -5.79 -3.51 -10.68
CA GLU A 157 -4.62 -3.30 -11.53
C GLU A 157 -3.42 -2.78 -10.76
N ILE A 158 -3.68 -2.09 -9.64
CA ILE A 158 -2.66 -1.45 -8.79
C ILE A 158 -2.88 -1.89 -7.34
N LEU A 159 -1.79 -2.29 -6.68
CA LEU A 159 -1.75 -2.52 -5.24
C LEU A 159 -1.02 -1.36 -4.56
N VAL A 160 -1.70 -0.68 -3.64
CA VAL A 160 -1.11 0.30 -2.74
C VAL A 160 -0.99 -0.34 -1.36
N LEU A 161 0.24 -0.48 -0.87
CA LEU A 161 0.54 -1.17 0.38
C LEU A 161 1.17 -0.18 1.35
N ASP A 162 0.47 0.17 2.43
CA ASP A 162 0.98 1.08 3.45
C ASP A 162 1.53 0.27 4.62
N GLU A 163 2.86 0.36 4.82
CA GLU A 163 3.65 -0.36 5.84
C GLU A 163 3.28 -1.86 5.95
N PRO A 164 3.37 -2.62 4.83
CA PRO A 164 2.82 -3.98 4.79
C PRO A 164 3.59 -4.99 5.65
N THR A 165 4.82 -4.67 6.08
CA THR A 165 5.66 -5.54 6.93
C THR A 165 5.44 -5.34 8.42
N THR A 166 4.69 -4.32 8.82
CA THR A 166 4.37 -4.04 10.23
C THR A 166 3.63 -5.22 10.85
N TYR A 167 4.07 -5.64 12.05
CA TYR A 167 3.57 -6.80 12.80
C TYR A 167 3.86 -8.18 12.18
N LEU A 168 4.60 -8.27 11.08
CA LEU A 168 5.03 -9.55 10.53
C LEU A 168 6.36 -10.00 11.15
N ASP A 169 6.42 -11.27 11.53
CA ASP A 169 7.66 -11.95 11.88
C ASP A 169 8.54 -12.20 10.63
N PRO A 170 9.81 -12.57 10.78
CA PRO A 170 10.69 -12.78 9.64
C PRO A 170 10.19 -13.83 8.63
N PRO A 171 9.59 -14.97 9.02
CA PRO A 171 8.92 -15.87 8.06
C PRO A 171 7.77 -15.22 7.32
N GLY A 172 6.89 -14.49 8.02
CA GLY A 172 5.75 -13.77 7.43
C GLY A 172 6.18 -12.73 6.40
N ARG A 173 7.28 -11.99 6.66
CA ARG A 173 7.85 -11.04 5.70
C ARG A 173 8.36 -11.74 4.43
N ARG A 174 9.07 -12.88 4.55
CA ARG A 174 9.52 -13.67 3.39
C ARG A 174 8.34 -14.15 2.54
N ASN A 175 7.34 -14.73 3.18
CA ASN A 175 6.13 -15.19 2.50
C ASN A 175 5.40 -14.05 1.77
N LEU A 176 5.36 -12.84 2.37
CA LEU A 176 4.78 -11.67 1.74
C LEU A 176 5.59 -11.22 0.51
N VAL A 177 6.93 -11.21 0.60
CA VAL A 177 7.81 -10.91 -0.55
C VAL A 177 7.55 -11.90 -1.69
N GLU A 178 7.57 -13.21 -1.42
CA GLU A 178 7.31 -14.26 -2.42
C GLU A 178 5.92 -14.12 -3.06
N LEU A 179 4.90 -13.79 -2.27
CA LEU A 179 3.57 -13.54 -2.79
C LEU A 179 3.57 -12.33 -3.71
N LEU A 180 4.08 -11.17 -3.26
CA LEU A 180 4.06 -9.93 -4.04
C LEU A 180 4.89 -10.01 -5.32
N GLN A 181 5.98 -10.81 -5.35
CA GLN A 181 6.78 -11.06 -6.55
C GLN A 181 6.01 -11.81 -7.63
N ARG A 182 5.09 -12.70 -7.25
CA ARG A 182 4.28 -13.49 -8.19
C ARG A 182 3.08 -12.72 -8.75
N LEU A 183 2.67 -11.66 -8.09
CA LEU A 183 1.50 -10.88 -8.47
C LEU A 183 1.83 -9.92 -9.63
N PRO A 184 1.04 -9.93 -10.73
CA PRO A 184 1.32 -9.12 -11.92
C PRO A 184 0.97 -7.64 -11.77
N GLN A 185 0.21 -7.26 -10.74
CA GLN A 185 -0.21 -5.89 -10.50
C GLN A 185 0.97 -4.94 -10.35
N ALA A 186 0.81 -3.69 -10.80
CA ALA A 186 1.70 -2.62 -10.41
C ALA A 186 1.58 -2.36 -8.89
N LYS A 187 2.67 -1.99 -8.23
CA LYS A 187 2.70 -1.84 -6.77
C LYS A 187 3.29 -0.51 -6.35
N LEU A 188 2.62 0.16 -5.43
CA LEU A 188 3.15 1.28 -4.68
C LEU A 188 3.29 0.85 -3.22
N ILE A 189 4.51 0.86 -2.71
CA ILE A 189 4.82 0.37 -1.36
C ILE A 189 5.33 1.54 -0.51
N VAL A 190 4.52 1.99 0.43
CA VAL A 190 4.96 2.91 1.48
C VAL A 190 5.64 2.09 2.56
N THR A 191 6.93 2.31 2.81
CA THR A 191 7.64 1.53 3.83
C THR A 191 8.91 2.22 4.32
N HIS A 192 9.31 1.86 5.54
CA HIS A 192 10.62 2.15 6.10
C HIS A 192 11.55 0.91 6.08
N ASP A 193 11.03 -0.27 5.70
CA ASP A 193 11.79 -1.52 5.58
C ASP A 193 12.56 -1.55 4.25
N VAL A 194 13.84 -1.15 4.34
CA VAL A 194 14.75 -1.09 3.17
C VAL A 194 14.93 -2.45 2.52
N GLN A 195 15.06 -3.53 3.32
CA GLN A 195 15.29 -4.87 2.78
C GLN A 195 14.06 -5.37 2.02
N PHE A 196 12.87 -5.08 2.52
CA PHE A 196 11.62 -5.38 1.85
C PHE A 196 11.49 -4.62 0.52
N ALA A 197 11.83 -3.33 0.53
CA ALA A 197 11.81 -2.52 -0.69
C ALA A 197 12.82 -3.01 -1.73
N LEU A 198 14.06 -3.32 -1.33
CA LEU A 198 15.10 -3.85 -2.23
C LEU A 198 14.72 -5.21 -2.84
N ALA A 199 13.93 -6.02 -2.14
CA ALA A 199 13.49 -7.31 -2.65
C ALA A 199 12.39 -7.20 -3.71
N LEU A 200 11.63 -6.10 -3.76
CA LEU A 200 10.44 -5.96 -4.58
C LEU A 200 10.50 -4.83 -5.60
N ALA A 201 11.06 -3.68 -5.22
CA ALA A 201 11.01 -2.48 -6.02
C ALA A 201 12.33 -2.25 -6.76
N THR A 202 12.23 -1.75 -7.99
CA THR A 202 13.39 -1.29 -8.78
C THR A 202 13.58 0.21 -8.68
N ARG A 203 12.51 0.96 -8.39
CA ARG A 203 12.47 2.41 -8.24
C ARG A 203 11.95 2.81 -6.88
N ALA A 204 12.48 3.90 -6.35
CA ALA A 204 12.00 4.53 -5.13
C ALA A 204 11.82 6.03 -5.32
N VAL A 205 10.87 6.59 -4.58
CA VAL A 205 10.64 8.03 -4.46
C VAL A 205 10.82 8.42 -3.00
N PHE A 206 11.62 9.46 -2.75
CA PHE A 206 11.85 9.97 -1.39
C PHE A 206 10.98 11.19 -1.12
N PHE A 207 10.16 11.10 -0.07
CA PHE A 207 9.28 12.18 0.38
C PHE A 207 9.87 12.93 1.57
N GLU A 208 9.87 14.25 1.47
CA GLU A 208 10.24 15.15 2.55
C GLU A 208 9.35 16.39 2.53
N ASN A 209 8.78 16.75 3.69
CA ASN A 209 7.95 17.95 3.85
C ASN A 209 6.85 18.09 2.78
N GLY A 210 6.16 17.00 2.46
CA GLY A 210 5.09 16.98 1.48
C GLY A 210 5.53 16.98 0.00
N LYS A 211 6.82 16.86 -0.29
CA LYS A 211 7.38 16.87 -1.64
C LYS A 211 8.05 15.55 -1.99
N ALA A 212 7.97 15.14 -3.23
CA ALA A 212 8.82 14.11 -3.82
C ALA A 212 10.15 14.75 -4.23
N ILE A 213 11.18 14.63 -3.38
CA ILE A 213 12.47 15.34 -3.58
C ILE A 213 13.51 14.53 -4.34
N ALA A 214 13.31 13.24 -4.47
CA ALA A 214 14.14 12.36 -5.29
C ALA A 214 13.34 11.19 -5.85
N ASP A 215 13.70 10.75 -7.04
CA ASP A 215 13.11 9.62 -7.77
C ASP A 215 14.22 8.89 -8.53
N GLY A 216 14.40 7.61 -8.30
CA GLY A 216 15.49 6.85 -8.90
C GLY A 216 15.57 5.40 -8.45
N ASN A 217 16.70 4.74 -8.72
CA ASN A 217 16.95 3.36 -8.28
C ASN A 217 16.90 3.24 -6.75
N VAL A 218 16.25 2.18 -6.23
CA VAL A 218 16.08 1.99 -4.77
C VAL A 218 17.40 2.07 -4.02
N GLY A 219 18.44 1.37 -4.49
CA GLY A 219 19.74 1.36 -3.83
C GLY A 219 20.45 2.71 -3.85
N GLU A 220 20.25 3.52 -4.89
CA GLU A 220 20.79 4.89 -4.98
C GLU A 220 20.08 5.82 -3.99
N ILE A 221 18.76 5.80 -3.96
CA ILE A 221 17.94 6.58 -3.02
C ILE A 221 18.30 6.25 -1.57
N VAL A 222 18.38 4.95 -1.23
CA VAL A 222 18.76 4.50 0.12
C VAL A 222 20.14 5.05 0.53
N ARG A 223 21.14 5.04 -0.37
CA ARG A 223 22.47 5.59 -0.09
C ARG A 223 22.46 7.10 -0.01
N GLN A 224 21.76 7.78 -0.93
CA GLN A 224 21.72 9.25 -1.00
C GLN A 224 21.15 9.88 0.29
N PHE A 225 20.14 9.23 0.90
CA PHE A 225 19.48 9.75 2.10
C PHE A 225 19.93 9.04 3.38
N ASP A 226 20.96 8.19 3.31
CA ASP A 226 21.45 7.38 4.45
C ASP A 226 20.30 6.63 5.16
N TRP A 227 19.33 6.12 4.37
CA TRP A 227 18.09 5.56 4.87
C TRP A 227 18.24 4.17 5.50
N ASN A 228 19.43 3.57 5.35
CA ASN A 228 19.77 2.27 5.93
C ASN A 228 20.73 2.43 7.13
N VAL A 229 20.37 3.27 8.10
CA VAL A 229 21.20 3.47 9.30
C VAL A 229 21.21 2.18 10.13
N SER A 230 22.32 1.46 10.06
CA SER A 230 22.62 0.38 11.02
C SER A 230 22.95 1.01 12.38
N TYR A 231 22.32 0.54 13.45
CA TYR A 231 22.65 0.98 14.83
C TYR A 231 24.12 0.78 15.19
N SER A 232 24.87 -0.01 14.40
CA SER A 232 26.33 -0.21 14.54
C SER A 232 27.17 1.05 14.21
N THR A 233 26.58 2.08 13.56
CA THR A 233 27.27 3.32 13.22
C THR A 233 26.99 4.46 14.20
N LEU A 234 26.16 4.25 15.22
CA LEU A 234 25.95 5.24 16.26
C LEU A 234 27.20 5.35 17.13
N PRO A 235 27.70 6.59 17.44
CA PRO A 235 28.82 6.75 18.35
C PRO A 235 28.46 6.13 19.71
N GLU A 236 29.43 5.42 20.32
CA GLU A 236 29.26 4.83 21.65
C GLU A 236 28.82 5.92 22.64
N VAL A 237 27.59 5.75 23.16
CA VAL A 237 27.12 6.58 24.25
C VAL A 237 27.98 6.22 25.45
N HIS A 238 28.95 7.09 25.81
CA HIS A 238 29.74 6.93 27.02
C HIS A 238 28.78 6.75 28.21
N ARG A 239 28.69 5.51 28.70
CA ARG A 239 28.10 5.22 30.01
C ARG A 239 28.99 5.91 31.05
N ARG A 240 28.53 7.05 31.52
CA ARG A 240 29.10 7.64 32.73
C ARG A 240 28.76 6.70 33.88
N THR A 241 29.80 6.10 34.41
CA THR A 241 29.81 5.35 35.69
C THR A 241 29.49 6.29 36.83
#